data_b4dc3a537ebfdf4fd490f805cc8b6793
#
_entry.id   b4dc3a537ebfdf4fd490f805cc8b6793
#
_cell.length_a   1.000
_cell.length_b   1.000
_cell.length_c   1.000
_cell.angle_alpha   90.00
_cell.angle_beta   90.00
_cell.angle_gamma   90.00
#
_symmetry.space_group_name_H-M   'P 1'
#
loop_
_entity.id
_entity.type
_entity.pdbx_description
1 polymer ?
#
loop_
_entity_poly.entity_id
_entity_poly.type
_entity_poly.pdbx_seq_one_letter_code
_entity_poly.pdbx_strand_id
1 'polypeptide(L)'
;MEPGQPERVDPEYIRHGTTGLIASRDVATGEIVMPLIQPTRTEVDFANHIEQVVSVYPEDKHIFIADNLNTHMSESLVRMVAKRCNIDEVTLGIKGKSGILESMSSRAEFLMDVSHQIVFVYTPKHCSWLNQIECWFSILTRRLLNKRASFNSVEELEEKMREFIKYYNRFLKKPFQWNYKGKLLKA
;
A
#
# COMPACT_ATOMS: atom_id res chain seq x y z
N MET A 1 -27.71 -24.66 -19.66
CA MET A 1 -27.65 -24.33 -18.22
C MET A 1 -29.06 -24.11 -17.73
N GLU A 2 -29.46 -24.80 -16.69
CA GLU A 2 -30.76 -24.54 -16.08
C GLU A 2 -30.71 -23.27 -15.21
N PRO A 3 -31.75 -22.44 -15.20
CA PRO A 3 -31.78 -21.26 -14.37
C PRO A 3 -31.66 -21.59 -12.89
N GLY A 4 -30.68 -21.00 -12.19
CA GLY A 4 -30.46 -21.22 -10.77
C GLY A 4 -29.32 -22.18 -10.40
N GLN A 5 -28.67 -22.83 -11.36
CA GLN A 5 -27.44 -23.57 -11.07
C GLN A 5 -26.20 -22.66 -11.18
N PRO A 6 -25.30 -22.66 -10.16
CA PRO A 6 -24.05 -21.90 -10.25
C PRO A 6 -23.19 -22.47 -11.40
N GLU A 7 -22.62 -21.58 -12.18
CA GLU A 7 -21.68 -21.92 -13.24
C GLU A 7 -20.52 -22.74 -12.64
N ARG A 8 -20.34 -23.97 -13.09
CA ARG A 8 -19.18 -24.80 -12.75
C ARG A 8 -18.03 -24.37 -13.64
N VAL A 9 -17.07 -23.66 -13.04
CA VAL A 9 -15.82 -23.30 -13.72
C VAL A 9 -14.86 -24.47 -13.54
N ASP A 10 -14.27 -24.93 -14.64
CA ASP A 10 -13.22 -25.95 -14.60
C ASP A 10 -12.07 -25.41 -13.75
N PRO A 11 -11.61 -26.10 -12.70
CA PRO A 11 -10.50 -25.68 -11.87
C PRO A 11 -9.12 -25.80 -12.54
N GLU A 12 -9.04 -26.39 -13.73
CA GLU A 12 -7.77 -26.46 -14.46
C GLU A 12 -7.35 -25.06 -14.93
N TYR A 13 -6.30 -24.53 -14.27
CA TYR A 13 -5.65 -23.31 -14.71
C TYR A 13 -4.15 -23.52 -14.86
N ILE A 14 -3.57 -22.91 -15.89
CA ILE A 14 -2.12 -22.90 -16.09
C ILE A 14 -1.55 -21.71 -15.35
N ARG A 15 -0.65 -21.99 -14.39
CA ARG A 15 0.01 -20.93 -13.60
C ARG A 15 1.24 -20.43 -14.33
N HIS A 16 1.22 -19.21 -14.83
CA HIS A 16 2.32 -18.56 -15.54
C HIS A 16 3.29 -17.82 -14.60
N GLY A 17 3.01 -17.71 -13.32
CA GLY A 17 3.83 -17.03 -12.33
C GLY A 17 3.02 -16.13 -11.40
N THR A 18 3.72 -15.22 -10.73
CA THR A 18 3.12 -14.22 -9.83
C THR A 18 3.88 -12.92 -9.91
N THR A 19 3.15 -11.81 -9.73
CA THR A 19 3.74 -10.48 -9.54
C THR A 19 3.12 -9.81 -8.31
N GLY A 20 3.79 -8.80 -7.76
CA GLY A 20 3.32 -7.98 -6.66
C GLY A 20 2.99 -6.57 -7.10
N LEU A 21 2.07 -5.94 -6.38
CA LEU A 21 1.75 -4.53 -6.54
C LEU A 21 1.83 -3.84 -5.19
N ILE A 22 2.64 -2.78 -5.09
CA ILE A 22 2.64 -1.82 -3.99
C ILE A 22 2.09 -0.52 -4.55
N ALA A 23 1.11 0.08 -3.89
CA ALA A 23 0.47 1.29 -4.36
C ALA A 23 0.11 2.22 -3.21
N SER A 24 0.22 3.52 -3.44
CA SER A 24 -0.29 4.57 -2.56
C SER A 24 -1.43 5.31 -3.25
N ARG A 25 -2.45 5.67 -2.48
CA ARG A 25 -3.56 6.47 -2.97
C ARG A 25 -3.53 7.84 -2.32
N ASP A 26 -3.42 8.88 -3.11
CA ASP A 26 -3.66 10.24 -2.65
C ASP A 26 -5.15 10.42 -2.32
N VAL A 27 -5.45 10.71 -1.08
CA VAL A 27 -6.83 10.84 -0.57
C VAL A 27 -7.50 12.11 -1.11
N ALA A 28 -6.71 13.17 -1.34
CA ALA A 28 -7.23 14.45 -1.81
C ALA A 28 -7.64 14.42 -3.28
N THR A 29 -6.93 13.70 -4.12
CA THR A 29 -7.21 13.60 -5.57
C THR A 29 -7.85 12.28 -5.96
N GLY A 30 -7.65 11.23 -5.17
CA GLY A 30 -8.02 9.85 -5.47
C GLY A 30 -7.05 9.14 -6.39
N GLU A 31 -5.92 9.75 -6.71
CA GLU A 31 -4.90 9.22 -7.63
C GLU A 31 -4.09 8.09 -7.01
N ILE A 32 -3.73 7.11 -7.83
CA ILE A 32 -2.72 6.09 -7.47
C ILE A 32 -1.36 6.65 -7.86
N VAL A 33 -0.53 6.88 -6.84
CA VAL A 33 0.77 7.56 -6.97
C VAL A 33 1.88 6.53 -7.00
N MET A 34 2.78 6.64 -7.98
CA MET A 34 4.02 5.86 -8.13
C MET A 34 3.86 4.35 -7.87
N PRO A 35 2.90 3.65 -8.51
CA PRO A 35 2.68 2.23 -8.27
C PRO A 35 3.91 1.40 -8.66
N LEU A 36 4.34 0.50 -7.77
CA LEU A 36 5.46 -0.41 -7.98
C LEU A 36 4.92 -1.81 -8.30
N ILE A 37 5.17 -2.29 -9.53
CA ILE A 37 4.76 -3.61 -10.01
C ILE A 37 6.03 -4.42 -10.27
N GLN A 38 6.26 -5.47 -9.49
CA GLN A 38 7.47 -6.29 -9.53
C GLN A 38 7.26 -7.63 -8.82
N PRO A 39 8.16 -8.64 -9.01
CA PRO A 39 7.99 -9.97 -8.42
C PRO A 39 8.01 -10.01 -6.90
N THR A 40 8.65 -9.03 -6.22
CA THR A 40 8.84 -9.01 -4.77
C THR A 40 8.07 -7.88 -4.10
N ARG A 41 7.84 -8.04 -2.79
CA ARG A 41 7.23 -7.02 -1.90
C ARG A 41 7.96 -7.06 -0.56
N THR A 42 9.26 -6.85 -0.60
CA THR A 42 10.10 -6.83 0.59
C THR A 42 9.95 -5.51 1.37
N GLU A 43 10.55 -5.44 2.55
CA GLU A 43 10.62 -4.19 3.33
C GLU A 43 11.39 -3.08 2.58
N VAL A 44 12.38 -3.47 1.77
CA VAL A 44 13.15 -2.53 0.94
C VAL A 44 12.28 -2.00 -0.20
N ASP A 45 11.50 -2.86 -0.84
CA ASP A 45 10.59 -2.46 -1.91
C ASP A 45 9.55 -1.45 -1.41
N PHE A 46 9.02 -1.66 -0.21
CA PHE A 46 8.08 -0.74 0.41
C PHE A 46 8.74 0.61 0.72
N ALA A 47 9.94 0.61 1.33
CA ALA A 47 10.67 1.84 1.60
C ALA A 47 11.01 2.62 0.32
N ASN A 48 11.42 1.94 -0.75
CA ASN A 48 11.68 2.54 -2.05
C ASN A 48 10.41 3.13 -2.68
N HIS A 49 9.27 2.44 -2.53
CA HIS A 49 7.99 2.96 -3.00
C HIS A 49 7.62 4.27 -2.27
N ILE A 50 7.72 4.30 -0.94
CA ILE A 50 7.46 5.53 -0.16
C ILE A 50 8.42 6.66 -0.57
N GLU A 51 9.71 6.36 -0.77
CA GLU A 51 10.70 7.33 -1.25
C GLU A 51 10.31 7.93 -2.59
N GLN A 52 9.82 7.12 -3.53
CA GLN A 52 9.33 7.59 -4.83
C GLN A 52 8.09 8.48 -4.68
N VAL A 53 7.13 8.10 -3.83
CA VAL A 53 5.92 8.90 -3.57
C VAL A 53 6.28 10.27 -2.98
N VAL A 54 7.16 10.30 -1.99
CA VAL A 54 7.63 11.55 -1.36
C VAL A 54 8.38 12.43 -2.36
N SER A 55 9.12 11.82 -3.28
CA SER A 55 9.90 12.58 -4.29
C SER A 55 9.04 13.29 -5.32
N VAL A 56 7.73 13.02 -5.39
CA VAL A 56 6.79 13.78 -6.24
C VAL A 56 6.60 15.21 -5.72
N TYR A 57 6.55 15.37 -4.38
CA TYR A 57 6.43 16.66 -3.70
C TYR A 57 7.43 16.72 -2.54
N PRO A 58 8.73 16.91 -2.83
CA PRO A 58 9.81 16.68 -1.86
C PRO A 58 9.82 17.67 -0.68
N GLU A 59 9.20 18.85 -0.84
CA GLU A 59 9.13 19.87 0.21
C GLU A 59 7.87 19.76 1.08
N ASP A 60 6.90 18.93 0.66
CA ASP A 60 5.65 18.80 1.39
C ASP A 60 5.79 17.89 2.61
N LYS A 61 4.91 18.08 3.58
CA LYS A 61 4.72 17.12 4.66
C LYS A 61 3.82 16.00 4.20
N HIS A 62 4.29 14.77 4.36
CA HIS A 62 3.58 13.57 3.95
C HIS A 62 3.00 12.81 5.15
N ILE A 63 1.71 12.51 5.12
CA ILE A 63 1.04 11.68 6.12
C ILE A 63 0.55 10.42 5.43
N PHE A 64 1.14 9.27 5.78
CA PHE A 64 0.77 7.97 5.27
C PHE A 64 -0.15 7.24 6.24
N ILE A 65 -1.31 6.78 5.76
CA ILE A 65 -2.18 5.88 6.51
C ILE A 65 -1.84 4.46 6.06
N ALA A 66 -1.41 3.62 6.99
CA ALA A 66 -1.00 2.24 6.73
C ALA A 66 -1.65 1.26 7.72
N ASP A 67 -1.72 0.00 7.38
CA ASP A 67 -2.06 -1.06 8.31
C ASP A 67 -0.83 -1.49 9.13
N ASN A 68 -1.04 -2.42 10.06
CA ASN A 68 0.00 -2.88 10.97
C ASN A 68 0.86 -4.02 10.38
N LEU A 69 1.08 -4.05 9.08
CA LEU A 69 1.96 -5.04 8.46
C LEU A 69 3.43 -4.77 8.87
N ASN A 70 4.19 -5.82 9.13
CA ASN A 70 5.58 -5.71 9.59
C ASN A 70 6.48 -4.88 8.66
N THR A 71 6.25 -4.94 7.35
CA THR A 71 6.98 -4.15 6.35
C THR A 71 6.72 -2.66 6.48
N HIS A 72 5.54 -2.26 7.03
CA HIS A 72 5.19 -0.87 7.24
C HIS A 72 5.84 -0.26 8.50
N MET A 73 6.53 -1.08 9.32
CA MET A 73 7.30 -0.67 10.49
C MET A 73 8.71 -1.27 10.44
N SER A 74 9.26 -1.36 9.22
CA SER A 74 10.53 -2.03 8.97
C SER A 74 11.74 -1.15 9.25
N GLU A 75 12.89 -1.78 9.40
CA GLU A 75 14.17 -1.08 9.50
C GLU A 75 14.45 -0.23 8.26
N SER A 76 14.22 -0.78 7.06
CA SER A 76 14.45 -0.07 5.79
C SER A 76 13.63 1.22 5.70
N LEU A 77 12.36 1.17 6.16
CA LEU A 77 11.51 2.35 6.21
C LEU A 77 12.01 3.40 7.21
N VAL A 78 12.40 2.97 8.42
CA VAL A 78 12.95 3.87 9.45
C VAL A 78 14.21 4.58 8.94
N ARG A 79 15.13 3.85 8.33
CA ARG A 79 16.36 4.42 7.76
C ARG A 79 16.07 5.43 6.65
N MET A 80 15.11 5.13 5.78
CA MET A 80 14.68 6.04 4.71
C MET A 80 14.11 7.34 5.30
N VAL A 81 13.19 7.24 6.28
CA VAL A 81 12.60 8.42 6.96
C VAL A 81 13.66 9.22 7.70
N ALA A 82 14.56 8.57 8.44
CA ALA A 82 15.65 9.24 9.13
C ALA A 82 16.55 10.04 8.19
N LYS A 83 16.93 9.44 7.06
CA LYS A 83 17.72 10.10 6.01
C LYS A 83 17.01 11.35 5.47
N ARG A 84 15.72 11.27 5.20
CA ARG A 84 14.91 12.39 4.71
C ARG A 84 14.74 13.49 5.74
N CYS A 85 14.68 13.14 7.02
CA CYS A 85 14.56 14.09 8.13
C CYS A 85 15.92 14.57 8.67
N ASN A 86 17.04 14.23 8.01
CA ASN A 86 18.41 14.55 8.44
C ASN A 86 18.73 14.07 9.88
N ILE A 87 18.20 12.92 10.27
CA ILE A 87 18.45 12.30 11.57
C ILE A 87 19.68 11.40 11.44
N ASP A 88 20.61 11.53 12.39
CA ASP A 88 21.84 10.77 12.38
C ASP A 88 21.57 9.27 12.53
N GLU A 89 22.13 8.46 11.62
CA GLU A 89 22.00 7.00 11.65
C GLU A 89 22.50 6.36 12.97
N VAL A 90 23.44 6.99 13.65
CA VAL A 90 23.96 6.50 14.94
C VAL A 90 22.84 6.44 15.99
N THR A 91 21.88 7.35 15.93
CA THR A 91 20.73 7.39 16.86
C THR A 91 19.73 6.27 16.65
N LEU A 92 19.73 5.65 15.45
CA LEU A 92 18.80 4.57 15.12
C LEU A 92 19.10 3.28 15.88
N GLY A 93 20.37 3.05 16.23
CA GLY A 93 20.79 1.85 16.93
C GLY A 93 20.88 0.60 16.04
N ILE A 94 20.67 -0.57 16.63
CA ILE A 94 20.83 -1.88 15.98
C ILE A 94 19.52 -2.66 16.08
N LYS A 95 19.06 -3.20 14.93
CA LYS A 95 17.83 -4.01 14.84
C LYS A 95 17.82 -5.15 15.87
N GLY A 96 16.78 -5.16 16.69
CA GLY A 96 16.56 -6.19 17.70
C GLY A 96 17.52 -6.09 18.93
N LYS A 97 18.29 -5.00 19.07
CA LYS A 97 19.28 -4.85 20.16
C LYS A 97 19.21 -3.51 20.88
N SER A 98 19.10 -2.40 20.16
CA SER A 98 19.17 -1.06 20.80
C SER A 98 18.59 0.03 19.93
N GLY A 99 18.21 1.16 20.59
CA GLY A 99 17.77 2.37 19.95
C GLY A 99 16.39 2.24 19.27
N ILE A 100 16.14 3.10 18.29
CA ILE A 100 14.88 3.13 17.54
C ILE A 100 14.62 1.79 16.81
N LEU A 101 15.67 1.11 16.38
CA LEU A 101 15.55 -0.16 15.65
C LEU A 101 15.36 -1.38 16.56
N GLU A 102 15.38 -1.23 17.89
CA GLU A 102 15.32 -2.34 18.85
C GLU A 102 14.04 -3.18 18.67
N SER A 103 12.89 -2.57 18.60
CA SER A 103 11.61 -3.28 18.53
C SER A 103 10.69 -2.72 17.43
N MET A 104 9.62 -3.46 17.13
CA MET A 104 8.59 -2.95 16.21
C MET A 104 7.86 -1.75 16.81
N SER A 105 7.67 -1.73 18.14
CA SER A 105 7.02 -0.62 18.83
C SER A 105 7.84 0.67 18.74
N SER A 106 9.15 0.60 19.01
CA SER A 106 10.02 1.78 18.93
C SER A 106 10.15 2.32 17.51
N ARG A 107 10.17 1.43 16.50
CA ARG A 107 10.13 1.84 15.09
C ARG A 107 8.80 2.52 14.73
N ALA A 108 7.68 1.97 15.19
CA ALA A 108 6.37 2.57 14.96
C ALA A 108 6.26 3.96 15.63
N GLU A 109 6.74 4.11 16.86
CA GLU A 109 6.76 5.38 17.57
C GLU A 109 7.57 6.44 16.80
N PHE A 110 8.76 6.08 16.33
CA PHE A 110 9.57 6.95 15.48
C PHE A 110 8.84 7.37 14.19
N LEU A 111 8.19 6.42 13.50
CA LEU A 111 7.47 6.71 12.25
C LEU A 111 6.20 7.54 12.46
N MET A 112 5.61 7.50 13.66
CA MET A 112 4.45 8.32 14.04
C MET A 112 4.81 9.71 14.54
N ASP A 113 6.08 10.04 14.69
CA ASP A 113 6.49 11.35 15.20
C ASP A 113 6.05 12.46 14.25
N VAL A 114 5.17 13.32 14.74
CA VAL A 114 4.57 14.43 13.98
C VAL A 114 5.57 15.54 13.62
N SER A 115 6.74 15.55 14.23
CA SER A 115 7.82 16.50 13.89
C SER A 115 8.50 16.15 12.57
N HIS A 116 8.41 14.90 12.12
CA HIS A 116 9.00 14.46 10.88
C HIS A 116 8.26 15.02 9.66
N GLN A 117 8.98 15.14 8.54
CA GLN A 117 8.38 15.45 7.25
C GLN A 117 7.50 14.29 6.75
N ILE A 118 7.89 13.06 7.07
CA ILE A 118 7.18 11.84 6.70
C ILE A 118 6.63 11.20 7.98
N VAL A 119 5.30 11.14 8.08
CA VAL A 119 4.59 10.65 9.27
C VAL A 119 3.71 9.47 8.88
N PHE A 120 3.74 8.41 9.68
CA PHE A 120 2.83 7.28 9.52
C PHE A 120 1.73 7.32 10.58
N VAL A 121 0.52 6.99 10.16
CA VAL A 121 -0.63 6.78 11.02
C VAL A 121 -1.12 5.36 10.80
N TYR A 122 -1.06 4.52 11.82
CA TYR A 122 -1.46 3.13 11.69
C TYR A 122 -2.93 2.93 12.04
N THR A 123 -3.63 2.15 11.19
CA THR A 123 -5.03 1.78 11.47
C THR A 123 -5.10 0.89 12.71
N PRO A 124 -6.20 0.94 13.49
CA PRO A 124 -6.39 -0.01 14.58
C PRO A 124 -6.34 -1.46 14.09
N LYS A 125 -5.92 -2.38 14.95
CA LYS A 125 -5.92 -3.82 14.62
C LYS A 125 -7.31 -4.24 14.16
N HIS A 126 -7.36 -5.10 13.15
CA HIS A 126 -8.60 -5.60 12.53
C HIS A 126 -9.48 -4.55 11.85
N CYS A 127 -8.95 -3.36 11.57
CA CYS A 127 -9.65 -2.26 10.91
C CYS A 127 -9.01 -1.88 9.57
N SER A 128 -8.53 -2.84 8.80
CA SER A 128 -7.92 -2.59 7.47
C SER A 128 -8.86 -1.85 6.51
N TRP A 129 -10.18 -2.01 6.68
CA TRP A 129 -11.19 -1.28 5.91
C TRP A 129 -11.13 0.25 6.06
N LEU A 130 -10.47 0.76 7.09
CA LEU A 130 -10.17 2.19 7.25
C LEU A 130 -9.07 2.65 6.29
N ASN A 131 -8.25 1.74 5.81
CA ASN A 131 -7.22 2.06 4.82
C ASN A 131 -7.85 2.18 3.43
N GLN A 132 -7.82 3.39 2.88
CA GLN A 132 -8.51 3.72 1.63
C GLN A 132 -7.95 3.01 0.40
N ILE A 133 -6.73 2.52 0.45
CA ILE A 133 -6.14 1.74 -0.63
C ILE A 133 -6.87 0.41 -0.83
N GLU A 134 -7.47 -0.17 0.22
CA GLU A 134 -8.25 -1.41 0.13
C GLU A 134 -9.48 -1.25 -0.77
N CYS A 135 -10.14 -0.07 -0.72
CA CYS A 135 -11.24 0.22 -1.62
C CYS A 135 -10.78 0.21 -3.08
N TRP A 136 -9.60 0.74 -3.35
CA TRP A 136 -9.04 0.75 -4.69
C TRP A 136 -8.62 -0.66 -5.14
N PHE A 137 -7.99 -1.45 -4.30
CA PHE A 137 -7.68 -2.86 -4.61
C PHE A 137 -8.95 -3.65 -4.94
N SER A 138 -10.06 -3.37 -4.25
CA SER A 138 -11.35 -3.97 -4.59
C SER A 138 -11.85 -3.57 -5.99
N ILE A 139 -11.59 -2.33 -6.43
CA ILE A 139 -11.93 -1.86 -7.78
C ILE A 139 -11.05 -2.57 -8.81
N LEU A 140 -9.73 -2.64 -8.58
CA LEU A 140 -8.77 -3.35 -9.43
C LEU A 140 -9.19 -4.81 -9.61
N THR A 141 -9.47 -5.50 -8.50
CA THR A 141 -9.87 -6.91 -8.50
C THR A 141 -11.15 -7.12 -9.31
N ARG A 142 -12.17 -6.32 -9.09
CA ARG A 142 -13.46 -6.48 -9.80
C ARG A 142 -13.38 -6.14 -11.28
N ARG A 143 -12.55 -5.16 -11.67
CA ARG A 143 -12.50 -4.68 -13.06
C ARG A 143 -11.45 -5.38 -13.90
N LEU A 144 -10.31 -5.73 -13.32
CA LEU A 144 -9.19 -6.32 -14.05
C LEU A 144 -8.94 -7.78 -13.67
N LEU A 145 -8.95 -8.12 -12.37
CA LEU A 145 -8.57 -9.44 -11.86
C LEU A 145 -9.78 -10.30 -11.52
N ASN A 146 -10.92 -10.10 -12.19
CA ASN A 146 -12.14 -10.87 -11.91
C ASN A 146 -11.95 -12.35 -12.28
N LYS A 147 -12.90 -13.20 -11.85
CA LYS A 147 -12.84 -14.67 -12.03
C LYS A 147 -12.74 -15.14 -13.50
N ARG A 148 -13.05 -14.27 -14.47
CA ARG A 148 -12.98 -14.57 -15.91
C ARG A 148 -11.71 -14.01 -16.56
N ALA A 149 -10.89 -13.29 -15.80
CA ALA A 149 -9.63 -12.77 -16.31
C ALA A 149 -8.64 -13.91 -16.53
N SER A 150 -8.02 -13.93 -17.69
CA SER A 150 -6.95 -14.86 -18.04
C SER A 150 -5.81 -14.07 -18.64
N PHE A 151 -4.59 -14.39 -18.24
CA PHE A 151 -3.38 -13.75 -18.73
C PHE A 151 -2.40 -14.84 -19.17
N ASN A 152 -1.81 -14.68 -20.34
CA ASN A 152 -0.90 -15.68 -20.92
C ASN A 152 0.51 -15.63 -20.32
N SER A 153 0.86 -14.53 -19.65
CA SER A 153 2.15 -14.37 -18.97
C SER A 153 2.06 -13.36 -17.84
N VAL A 154 3.11 -13.30 -17.00
CA VAL A 154 3.24 -12.30 -15.94
C VAL A 154 3.40 -10.91 -16.54
N GLU A 155 4.13 -10.78 -17.62
CA GLU A 155 4.37 -9.52 -18.33
C GLU A 155 3.06 -8.93 -18.86
N GLU A 156 2.18 -9.76 -19.44
CA GLU A 156 0.85 -9.33 -19.87
C GLU A 156 0.02 -8.82 -18.70
N LEU A 157 0.02 -9.54 -17.57
CA LEU A 157 -0.67 -9.10 -16.35
C LEU A 157 -0.14 -7.76 -15.87
N GLU A 158 1.18 -7.57 -15.81
CA GLU A 158 1.80 -6.32 -15.37
C GLU A 158 1.46 -5.15 -16.29
N GLU A 159 1.49 -5.38 -17.61
CA GLU A 159 1.11 -4.36 -18.59
C GLU A 159 -0.35 -3.95 -18.42
N LYS A 160 -1.26 -4.92 -18.27
CA LYS A 160 -2.67 -4.66 -18.02
C LYS A 160 -2.92 -3.92 -16.71
N MET A 161 -2.17 -4.22 -15.66
CA MET A 161 -2.24 -3.45 -14.42
C MET A 161 -1.77 -1.99 -14.62
N ARG A 162 -0.67 -1.76 -15.35
CA ARG A 162 -0.20 -0.40 -15.65
C ARG A 162 -1.20 0.37 -16.50
N GLU A 163 -1.78 -0.25 -17.53
CA GLU A 163 -2.82 0.35 -18.37
C GLU A 163 -4.07 0.70 -17.53
N PHE A 164 -4.52 -0.21 -16.66
CA PHE A 164 -5.67 0.03 -15.80
C PHE A 164 -5.41 1.18 -14.82
N ILE A 165 -4.23 1.29 -14.22
CA ILE A 165 -3.88 2.39 -13.32
C ILE A 165 -3.90 3.72 -14.07
N LYS A 166 -3.34 3.78 -15.29
CA LYS A 166 -3.40 4.99 -16.13
C LYS A 166 -4.84 5.38 -16.45
N TYR A 167 -5.67 4.40 -16.83
CA TYR A 167 -7.09 4.62 -17.10
C TYR A 167 -7.84 5.10 -15.84
N TYR A 168 -7.60 4.45 -14.69
CA TYR A 168 -8.20 4.83 -13.41
C TYR A 168 -7.85 6.27 -13.04
N ASN A 169 -6.57 6.62 -13.09
CA ASN A 169 -6.08 7.95 -12.76
C ASN A 169 -6.65 9.03 -13.70
N ARG A 170 -6.88 8.69 -14.96
CA ARG A 170 -7.41 9.64 -15.94
C ARG A 170 -8.93 9.83 -15.86
N PHE A 171 -9.69 8.75 -15.64
CA PHE A 171 -11.14 8.76 -15.84
C PHE A 171 -11.96 8.40 -14.60
N LEU A 172 -11.40 7.71 -13.61
CA LEU A 172 -12.16 7.13 -12.50
C LEU A 172 -11.76 7.67 -11.14
N LYS A 173 -10.58 8.33 -11.02
CA LYS A 173 -10.14 8.87 -9.75
C LYS A 173 -11.10 9.93 -9.23
N LYS A 174 -11.37 9.88 -7.93
CA LYS A 174 -12.19 10.86 -7.22
C LYS A 174 -11.62 11.10 -5.85
N PRO A 175 -11.63 12.35 -5.34
CA PRO A 175 -11.34 12.64 -3.95
C PRO A 175 -12.13 11.72 -3.02
N PHE A 176 -11.50 11.28 -1.95
CA PHE A 176 -12.20 10.50 -0.95
C PHE A 176 -12.94 11.45 0.00
N GLN A 177 -14.25 11.26 0.14
CA GLN A 177 -15.07 11.99 1.09
C GLN A 177 -15.45 11.06 2.24
N TRP A 178 -14.90 11.32 3.42
CA TRP A 178 -15.21 10.55 4.61
C TRP A 178 -16.53 11.01 5.21
N ASN A 179 -17.57 10.20 5.06
CA ASN A 179 -18.90 10.50 5.59
C ASN A 179 -19.21 9.83 6.94
N TYR A 180 -18.27 9.01 7.46
CA TYR A 180 -18.47 8.29 8.70
C TYR A 180 -18.32 9.22 9.91
N LYS A 181 -19.38 9.38 10.72
CA LYS A 181 -19.42 10.29 11.87
C LYS A 181 -18.94 9.66 13.19
N GLY A 182 -18.23 8.54 13.13
CA GLY A 182 -17.58 7.94 14.32
C GLY A 182 -18.55 7.41 15.38
N LYS A 183 -19.78 7.02 15.04
CA LYS A 183 -20.65 6.34 16.01
C LYS A 183 -20.11 4.93 16.25
N LEU A 184 -19.67 4.68 17.49
CA LEU A 184 -19.34 3.33 17.95
C LEU A 184 -20.57 2.44 17.73
N LEU A 185 -20.39 1.34 17.00
CA LEU A 185 -21.37 0.26 16.99
C LEU A 185 -21.43 -0.26 18.41
N LYS A 186 -22.57 -0.03 19.08
CA LYS A 186 -22.84 -0.70 20.36
C LYS A 186 -23.01 -2.18 20.04
N ALA A 187 -22.13 -3.01 20.63
CA ALA A 187 -22.25 -4.45 20.60
C ALA A 187 -23.51 -4.89 21.35
#